data_a3a59c4fbe733c82ea692ce4910c700b
#
_entry.id   a3a59c4fbe733c82ea692ce4910c700b
#
_cell.length_a   1.000
_cell.length_b   1.000
_cell.length_c   1.000
_cell.angle_alpha   90.00
_cell.angle_beta   90.00
_cell.angle_gamma   90.00
#
_symmetry.space_group_name_H-M   'P 1'
#
loop_
_entity.id
_entity.type
_entity.pdbx_description
1 polymer ?
#
loop_
_entity_poly.entity_id
_entity_poly.type
_entity_poly.pdbx_seq_one_letter_code
_entity_poly.pdbx_strand_id
1 'polypeptide(L)'
;ANDKAPAWTGVEYLYNFLKRRTPSAGPFAGEVSPERIRPGDIVQLSFDGIGWQHSPVVVAADRPRSYADILVAAHSFDADDRPLSTYEFVRARFLHIGGVYRQG
;
A
#
# COMPACT_ATOMS: atom_id res chain seq x y z
N ALA A 1 -5.50 26.51 -6.76
CA ALA A 1 -5.29 26.02 -6.79
C ALA A 1 -5.03 25.28 -6.81
N ASN A 2 -4.93 24.97 -6.99
CA ASN A 2 -4.70 24.27 -7.00
C ASN A 2 -4.28 23.59 -7.02
N ASP A 3 -4.18 23.27 -7.03
CA ASP A 3 -3.75 22.59 -7.07
C ASP A 3 -3.32 22.01 -7.19
N LYS A 4 -3.25 22.10 -7.30
CA LYS A 4 -2.83 21.47 -7.35
C LYS A 4 -2.07 20.54 -7.60
N ALA A 5 -1.27 20.32 -7.32
CA ALA A 5 -0.51 19.21 -7.82
C ALA A 5 -1.27 17.94 -7.50
N PRO A 6 -2.14 17.60 -8.34
CA PRO A 6 -3.08 16.53 -8.02
C PRO A 6 -2.40 15.18 -7.86
N ALA A 7 -1.24 14.99 -8.48
CA ALA A 7 -0.56 13.71 -8.42
C ALA A 7 0.18 13.49 -7.11
N TRP A 8 0.23 14.50 -6.25
CA TRP A 8 1.06 14.41 -5.06
C TRP A 8 0.26 14.27 -3.79
N THR A 9 -0.75 13.42 -3.84
CA THR A 9 -1.41 12.97 -2.63
C THR A 9 -0.43 12.13 -1.81
N GLY A 10 -0.73 11.95 -0.53
CA GLY A 10 0.11 11.11 0.31
C GLY A 10 0.26 9.71 -0.23
N VAL A 11 -0.78 9.19 -0.87
CA VAL A 11 -0.77 7.83 -1.42
C VAL A 11 0.22 7.72 -2.58
N GLU A 12 0.18 8.67 -3.51
CA GLU A 12 1.11 8.64 -4.63
C GLU A 12 2.54 8.92 -4.18
N TYR A 13 2.70 9.83 -3.23
CA TYR A 13 4.03 10.11 -2.69
C TYR A 13 4.64 8.85 -2.08
N LEU A 14 3.86 8.11 -1.31
CA LEU A 14 4.32 6.89 -0.69
C LEU A 14 4.75 5.86 -1.74
N TYR A 15 3.95 5.70 -2.77
CA TYR A 15 4.28 4.76 -3.83
C TYR A 15 5.61 5.13 -4.49
N ASN A 16 5.76 6.39 -4.87
CA ASN A 16 6.97 6.84 -5.54
C ASN A 16 8.18 6.74 -4.63
N PHE A 17 8.01 7.04 -3.34
CA PHE A 17 9.09 6.91 -2.38
C PHE A 17 9.53 5.45 -2.25
N LEU A 18 8.60 4.54 -2.08
CA LEU A 18 8.93 3.13 -1.88
C LEU A 18 9.57 2.51 -3.11
N LYS A 19 9.20 2.98 -4.29
CA LYS A 19 9.72 2.42 -5.54
C LYS A 19 10.88 3.21 -6.11
N ARG A 20 11.47 4.10 -5.35
CA ARG A 20 12.56 4.93 -5.85
C ARG A 20 13.75 4.08 -6.24
N ARG A 21 14.44 4.54 -7.27
CA ARG A 21 15.62 3.82 -7.76
C ARG A 21 16.90 4.26 -7.08
N THR A 22 16.95 5.51 -6.68
CA THR A 22 18.14 6.04 -6.00
C THR A 22 17.99 5.78 -4.52
N PRO A 23 18.88 4.98 -3.91
CA PRO A 23 18.77 4.69 -2.49
C PRO A 23 18.89 5.96 -1.66
N SER A 24 17.99 6.09 -0.71
CA SER A 24 18.06 7.08 0.35
C SER A 24 17.52 6.38 1.59
N ALA A 25 17.79 6.94 2.76
CA ALA A 25 17.40 6.25 4.00
C ALA A 25 15.90 5.96 3.99
N GLY A 26 15.52 4.79 4.47
CA GLY A 26 14.14 4.40 4.61
C GLY A 26 13.80 3.14 3.83
N PRO A 27 12.57 2.67 4.00
CA PRO A 27 12.15 1.42 3.37
C PRO A 27 12.00 1.56 1.85
N PHE A 28 12.09 0.42 1.19
CA PHE A 28 11.80 0.32 -0.23
C PHE A 28 10.92 -0.90 -0.49
N ALA A 29 10.19 -0.86 -1.59
CA ALA A 29 9.22 -1.91 -1.90
C ALA A 29 9.21 -2.21 -3.39
N GLY A 30 8.70 -3.40 -3.71
CA GLY A 30 8.41 -3.76 -5.08
C GLY A 30 6.96 -4.21 -5.18
N GLU A 31 6.38 -4.10 -6.34
CA GLU A 31 5.04 -4.60 -6.56
C GLU A 31 5.05 -6.12 -6.67
N VAL A 32 4.07 -6.75 -6.03
CA VAL A 32 3.94 -8.20 -6.04
C VAL A 32 2.48 -8.55 -6.31
N SER A 33 2.24 -9.82 -6.61
CA SER A 33 0.87 -10.31 -6.74
C SER A 33 0.26 -10.49 -5.35
N PRO A 34 -1.08 -10.47 -5.26
CA PRO A 34 -1.74 -10.53 -3.95
C PRO A 34 -1.37 -11.73 -3.10
N GLU A 35 -1.13 -12.88 -3.74
CA GLU A 35 -0.84 -14.09 -2.98
C GLU A 35 0.53 -14.02 -2.29
N ARG A 36 1.36 -13.07 -2.65
CA ARG A 36 2.70 -12.93 -2.08
C ARG A 36 2.77 -11.85 -1.02
N ILE A 37 1.65 -11.23 -0.71
CA ILE A 37 1.63 -10.15 0.28
C ILE A 37 1.84 -10.73 1.68
N ARG A 38 2.48 -9.96 2.53
CA ARG A 38 2.82 -10.39 3.89
C ARG A 38 2.47 -9.30 4.89
N PRO A 39 2.34 -9.64 6.17
CA PRO A 39 2.15 -8.62 7.18
C PRO A 39 3.27 -7.58 7.13
N GLY A 40 2.89 -6.33 7.27
CA GLY A 40 3.82 -5.21 7.15
C GLY A 40 3.90 -4.61 5.76
N ASP A 41 3.37 -5.32 4.76
CA ASP A 41 3.32 -4.80 3.40
C ASP A 41 2.18 -3.80 3.27
N ILE A 42 2.11 -3.15 2.12
CA ILE A 42 1.15 -2.08 1.90
C ILE A 42 0.31 -2.42 0.68
N VAL A 43 -1.00 -2.18 0.80
CA VAL A 43 -1.91 -2.25 -0.33
C VAL A 43 -2.34 -0.84 -0.64
N GLN A 44 -2.41 -0.50 -1.92
CA GLN A 44 -2.95 0.79 -2.32
C GLN A 44 -4.19 0.56 -3.15
N LEU A 45 -5.22 1.36 -2.90
CA LEU A 45 -6.54 1.16 -3.48
C LEU A 45 -6.97 2.38 -4.27
N SER A 46 -7.56 2.11 -5.41
CA SER A 46 -8.21 3.13 -6.23
C SER A 46 -9.71 2.85 -6.25
N PHE A 47 -10.48 3.85 -5.88
CA PHE A 47 -11.93 3.72 -5.86
C PHE A 47 -12.59 4.28 -7.13
N ASP A 48 -11.86 5.06 -7.89
CA ASP A 48 -12.38 5.66 -9.12
C ASP A 48 -11.70 5.15 -10.38
N GLY A 49 -10.67 4.32 -10.23
CA GLY A 49 -9.94 3.78 -11.37
C GLY A 49 -8.93 4.75 -11.97
N ILE A 50 -8.83 5.95 -11.43
CA ILE A 50 -7.97 7.00 -11.98
C ILE A 50 -6.79 7.27 -11.06
N GLY A 51 -7.08 7.57 -9.80
CA GLY A 51 -6.05 7.87 -8.81
C GLY A 51 -6.03 6.84 -7.71
N TRP A 52 -5.10 7.01 -6.78
CA TRP A 52 -4.93 6.11 -5.65
C TRP A 52 -5.29 6.88 -4.39
N GLN A 53 -6.28 6.41 -3.65
CA GLN A 53 -6.87 7.17 -2.56
C GLN A 53 -6.60 6.61 -1.18
N HIS A 54 -6.14 5.37 -1.07
CA HIS A 54 -6.03 4.73 0.24
C HIS A 54 -4.85 3.77 0.24
N SER A 55 -4.13 3.71 1.38
CA SER A 55 -2.92 2.88 1.51
C SER A 55 -2.93 2.13 2.84
N PRO A 56 -3.82 1.16 3.02
CA PRO A 56 -3.82 0.40 4.26
C PRO A 56 -2.60 -0.53 4.37
N VAL A 57 -2.26 -0.87 5.60
CA VAL A 57 -1.15 -1.76 5.90
C VAL A 57 -1.69 -3.16 6.12
N VAL A 58 -1.00 -4.16 5.59
CA VAL A 58 -1.37 -5.54 5.81
C VAL A 58 -0.99 -5.94 7.23
N VAL A 59 -1.96 -6.43 7.98
CA VAL A 59 -1.70 -6.88 9.36
C VAL A 59 -1.73 -8.39 9.48
N ALA A 60 -2.37 -9.08 8.55
CA ALA A 60 -2.36 -10.53 8.53
C ALA A 60 -2.56 -11.03 7.11
N ALA A 61 -1.74 -11.95 6.69
CA ALA A 61 -1.86 -12.61 5.41
C ALA A 61 -0.92 -13.81 5.44
N ASP A 62 -1.44 -14.98 5.08
CA ASP A 62 -0.64 -16.19 5.01
C ASP A 62 -1.10 -16.94 3.77
N ARG A 63 -0.35 -16.72 2.67
CA ARG A 63 -0.68 -17.32 1.37
C ARG A 63 -2.14 -17.09 1.00
N PRO A 64 -2.56 -15.82 0.95
CA PRO A 64 -3.99 -15.54 0.72
C PRO A 64 -4.45 -16.07 -0.62
N ARG A 65 -5.64 -16.64 -0.63
CA ARG A 65 -6.27 -17.16 -1.84
C ARG A 65 -7.26 -16.18 -2.42
N SER A 66 -7.68 -15.22 -1.61
CA SER A 66 -8.60 -14.19 -2.04
C SER A 66 -8.36 -12.95 -1.19
N TYR A 67 -9.00 -11.86 -1.57
CA TYR A 67 -8.86 -10.63 -0.79
C TYR A 67 -9.47 -10.75 0.60
N ALA A 68 -10.36 -11.72 0.80
CA ALA A 68 -10.92 -11.96 2.14
C ALA A 68 -9.87 -12.50 3.11
N ASP A 69 -8.80 -13.08 2.60
CA ASP A 69 -7.74 -13.65 3.42
C ASP A 69 -6.68 -12.62 3.79
N ILE A 70 -6.79 -11.39 3.32
CA ILE A 70 -5.84 -10.33 3.61
C ILE A 70 -6.52 -9.35 4.55
N LEU A 71 -5.99 -9.25 5.78
CA LEU A 71 -6.51 -8.30 6.75
C LEU A 71 -5.64 -7.05 6.72
N VAL A 72 -6.29 -5.92 6.65
CA VAL A 72 -5.59 -4.64 6.56
C VAL A 72 -6.10 -3.68 7.62
N ALA A 73 -5.26 -2.74 8.00
CA ALA A 73 -5.61 -1.67 8.93
C ALA A 73 -5.34 -0.34 8.26
N ALA A 74 -6.25 0.59 8.44
CA ALA A 74 -5.99 1.96 8.04
C ALA A 74 -4.94 2.53 8.98
N HIS A 75 -4.44 3.70 8.65
CA HIS A 75 -3.41 4.34 9.45
C HIS A 75 -3.89 4.79 10.83
N SER A 76 -5.16 4.70 11.09
CA SER A 76 -5.74 5.12 12.37
C SER A 76 -5.51 4.03 13.42
N PHE A 77 -5.16 4.45 14.62
CA PHE A 77 -4.99 3.51 15.72
C PHE A 77 -6.29 2.85 16.14
N ASP A 78 -7.40 3.49 15.85
CA ASP A 78 -8.70 2.98 16.24
C ASP A 78 -9.35 2.14 15.17
N ALA A 79 -8.68 1.98 14.04
CA ALA A 79 -9.26 1.21 12.94
C ALA A 79 -9.20 -0.26 13.30
N ASP A 80 -10.33 -0.91 13.21
CA ASP A 80 -10.36 -2.36 13.33
C ASP A 80 -9.76 -2.97 12.08
N ASP A 81 -9.09 -4.09 12.27
CA ASP A 81 -8.62 -4.86 11.14
C ASP A 81 -9.82 -5.35 10.34
N ARG A 82 -9.73 -5.27 9.05
CA ARG A 82 -10.83 -5.72 8.20
C ARG A 82 -10.27 -6.39 6.96
N PRO A 83 -11.00 -7.37 6.41
CA PRO A 83 -10.59 -8.01 5.18
C PRO A 83 -10.56 -7.01 4.03
N LEU A 84 -9.54 -7.14 3.18
CA LEU A 84 -9.41 -6.28 2.02
C LEU A 84 -10.65 -6.33 1.14
N SER A 85 -11.32 -7.48 1.10
CA SER A 85 -12.53 -7.66 0.30
C SER A 85 -13.69 -6.79 0.73
N THR A 86 -13.62 -6.17 1.90
CA THR A 86 -14.71 -5.32 2.38
C THR A 86 -14.62 -3.88 1.85
N TYR A 87 -13.54 -3.53 1.16
CA TYR A 87 -13.41 -2.25 0.50
C TYR A 87 -13.98 -2.33 -0.91
N GLU A 88 -14.64 -1.27 -1.35
CA GLU A 88 -15.23 -1.22 -2.69
C GLU A 88 -14.28 -0.55 -3.66
N PHE A 89 -13.13 -1.15 -3.86
CA PHE A 89 -12.14 -0.61 -4.77
C PHE A 89 -12.34 -1.18 -6.18
N VAL A 90 -11.86 -0.44 -7.18
CA VAL A 90 -11.87 -0.91 -8.56
C VAL A 90 -10.48 -1.34 -9.00
N ARG A 91 -9.43 -0.84 -8.34
CA ARG A 91 -8.06 -1.26 -8.62
C ARG A 91 -7.30 -1.36 -7.31
N ALA A 92 -6.34 -2.27 -7.28
CA ALA A 92 -5.46 -2.42 -6.13
C ALA A 92 -4.06 -2.72 -6.64
N ARG A 93 -3.06 -2.25 -5.90
CA ARG A 93 -1.69 -2.64 -6.15
C ARG A 93 -1.06 -3.02 -4.81
N PHE A 94 -0.15 -3.97 -4.86
CA PHE A 94 0.37 -4.64 -3.66
C PHE A 94 1.87 -4.40 -3.61
N LEU A 95 2.34 -3.82 -2.52
CA LEU A 95 3.73 -3.43 -2.36
C LEU A 95 4.36 -4.24 -1.24
N HIS A 96 5.32 -5.06 -1.59
CA HIS A 96 6.07 -5.84 -0.62
C HIS A 96 7.29 -5.04 -0.19
N ILE A 97 7.42 -4.83 1.11
CA ILE A 97 8.56 -4.11 1.67
C ILE A 97 9.77 -5.04 1.61
N GLY A 98 10.72 -4.73 0.74
CA GLY A 98 11.87 -5.60 0.51
C GLY A 98 13.00 -5.37 1.49
N GLY A 99 13.03 -4.22 2.11
CA GLY A 99 14.07 -3.89 3.06
C GLY A 99 14.10 -2.41 3.36
N VAL A 100 15.19 -1.99 3.96
CA VAL A 100 15.38 -0.60 4.35
C VAL A 100 16.76 -0.16 3.89
N TYR A 101 16.83 0.92 3.12
CA TYR A 101 18.10 1.53 2.78
C TYR A 101 18.65 2.22 4.01
N ARG A 102 19.92 2.07 4.25
CA ARG A 102 20.60 2.69 5.36
C ARG A 102 21.46 3.85 4.90
N GLN A 103 21.55 4.84 5.75
CA GLN A 103 22.40 5.98 5.50
C GLN A 103 23.83 5.66 5.91
N GLY A 104 24.75 6.02 5.08
CA GLY A 104 26.15 5.84 5.37
C GLY A 104 26.70 4.53 4.93
#